data_7d44539d8b1a18ffe2d44325b92ae1a3
#
_entry.id   7d44539d8b1a18ffe2d44325b92ae1a3
#
_cell.length_a   1.000
_cell.length_b   1.000
_cell.length_c   1.000
_cell.angle_alpha   90.00
_cell.angle_beta   90.00
_cell.angle_gamma   90.00
#
_symmetry.space_group_name_H-M   'P 1'
#
loop_
_entity.id
_entity.type
_entity.pdbx_description
1 polymer ?
#
loop_
_entity_poly.entity_id
_entity_poly.type
_entity_poly.pdbx_seq_one_letter_code
_entity_poly.pdbx_strand_id
1 'polypeptide(L)'
;MAEGATVVTHQINKPYYEKIWANPHTIAPDKLAQNPKKPKFETVAEKKVMTDGNQVIELYHLQDFGHNDGMLIAYLPKLKILVEADGFNPPPNQPLTQKPATISPYTASLEANIERLKLDVERIIPIHYPAGDRKVMNAELLTAVGKGS
;
A
#
# COMPACT_ATOMS: atom_id res chain seq x y z
N MET A 1 -8.46 -1.51 16.56
CA MET A 1 -9.67 -0.70 16.72
C MET A 1 -10.37 -0.90 18.03
N ALA A 2 -10.57 -2.11 18.53
CA ALA A 2 -11.00 -2.31 19.90
C ALA A 2 -10.15 -1.54 20.92
N GLU A 3 -8.92 -1.23 20.57
CA GLU A 3 -7.94 -0.47 21.36
C GLU A 3 -7.97 1.05 21.07
N GLY A 4 -8.89 1.52 20.21
CA GLY A 4 -9.09 2.95 19.93
C GLY A 4 -8.25 3.51 18.78
N ALA A 5 -7.62 2.67 17.97
CA ALA A 5 -6.89 3.11 16.79
C ALA A 5 -7.80 3.80 15.77
N THR A 6 -7.24 4.76 15.03
CA THR A 6 -7.88 5.39 13.88
C THR A 6 -7.50 4.63 12.61
N VAL A 7 -8.47 4.35 11.74
CA VAL A 7 -8.24 3.78 10.42
C VAL A 7 -8.06 4.91 9.42
N VAL A 8 -6.90 4.94 8.79
CA VAL A 8 -6.64 5.83 7.65
C VAL A 8 -6.87 5.03 6.38
N THR A 9 -7.77 5.48 5.53
CA THR A 9 -8.15 4.76 4.30
C THR A 9 -8.59 5.72 3.21
N HIS A 10 -8.60 5.28 1.96
CA HIS A 10 -9.20 6.06 0.89
C HIS A 10 -10.70 6.26 1.15
N GLN A 11 -11.24 7.43 0.81
CA GLN A 11 -12.62 7.81 1.11
C GLN A 11 -13.66 6.82 0.55
N ILE A 12 -13.38 6.20 -0.60
CA ILE A 12 -14.28 5.24 -1.25
C ILE A 12 -14.47 3.96 -0.41
N ASN A 13 -13.47 3.59 0.38
CA ASN A 13 -13.49 2.38 1.21
C ASN A 13 -14.23 2.57 2.55
N LYS A 14 -14.47 3.80 2.98
CA LYS A 14 -15.07 4.09 4.29
C LYS A 14 -16.42 3.38 4.49
N PRO A 15 -17.39 3.44 3.55
CA PRO A 15 -18.69 2.76 3.74
C PRO A 15 -18.54 1.25 3.92
N TYR A 16 -17.61 0.61 3.25
CA TYR A 16 -17.31 -0.81 3.41
C TYR A 16 -16.81 -1.13 4.82
N TYR A 17 -15.87 -0.36 5.34
CA TYR A 17 -15.38 -0.55 6.70
C TYR A 17 -16.44 -0.26 7.75
N GLU A 18 -17.28 0.75 7.57
CA GLU A 18 -18.41 1.03 8.47
C GLU A 18 -19.37 -0.16 8.53
N LYS A 19 -19.67 -0.77 7.38
CA LYS A 19 -20.53 -1.96 7.31
C LYS A 19 -19.91 -3.16 8.02
N ILE A 20 -18.63 -3.45 7.81
CA ILE A 20 -17.93 -4.54 8.50
C ILE A 20 -17.95 -4.31 10.01
N TRP A 21 -17.74 -3.06 10.42
CA TRP A 21 -17.69 -2.70 11.84
C TRP A 21 -19.03 -2.87 12.54
N ALA A 22 -20.12 -2.65 11.83
CA ALA A 22 -21.46 -2.84 12.34
C ALA A 22 -21.86 -4.32 12.45
N ASN A 23 -21.06 -5.25 11.92
CA ASN A 23 -21.34 -6.67 12.00
C ASN A 23 -21.20 -7.16 13.45
N PRO A 24 -22.20 -7.85 14.03
CA PRO A 24 -22.20 -8.24 15.43
C PRO A 24 -21.20 -9.36 15.79
N HIS A 25 -20.52 -9.98 14.83
CA HIS A 25 -19.49 -11.01 15.05
C HIS A 25 -19.94 -12.15 16.00
N THR A 26 -21.17 -12.65 15.83
CA THR A 26 -21.82 -13.58 16.78
C THR A 26 -21.22 -14.98 16.78
N ILE A 27 -20.63 -15.43 15.67
CA ILE A 27 -20.06 -16.79 15.54
C ILE A 27 -18.75 -16.92 16.32
N ALA A 28 -17.88 -15.92 16.22
CA ALA A 28 -16.60 -15.86 16.93
C ALA A 28 -16.40 -14.43 17.48
N PRO A 29 -16.98 -14.11 18.64
CA PRO A 29 -16.90 -12.77 19.20
C PRO A 29 -15.45 -12.36 19.46
N ASP A 30 -15.02 -11.28 18.81
CA ASP A 30 -13.71 -10.67 19.01
C ASP A 30 -13.74 -9.60 20.13
N LYS A 31 -12.62 -8.95 20.38
CA LYS A 31 -12.52 -7.88 21.37
C LYS A 31 -13.48 -6.71 21.10
N LEU A 32 -13.79 -6.44 19.82
CA LEU A 32 -14.71 -5.37 19.44
C LEU A 32 -16.15 -5.76 19.76
N ALA A 33 -16.57 -7.02 19.49
CA ALA A 33 -17.88 -7.53 19.85
C ALA A 33 -18.10 -7.55 21.37
N GLN A 34 -17.03 -7.86 22.15
CA GLN A 34 -17.07 -7.87 23.61
C GLN A 34 -17.10 -6.46 24.23
N ASN A 35 -16.51 -5.48 23.56
CA ASN A 35 -16.48 -4.08 23.99
C ASN A 35 -16.69 -3.15 22.78
N PRO A 36 -17.94 -2.98 22.33
CA PRO A 36 -18.24 -2.20 21.13
C PRO A 36 -17.77 -0.75 21.23
N LYS A 37 -17.02 -0.31 20.22
CA LYS A 37 -16.57 1.08 20.08
C LYS A 37 -16.90 1.60 18.69
N LYS A 38 -17.23 2.88 18.60
CA LYS A 38 -17.40 3.53 17.30
C LYS A 38 -16.05 3.59 16.59
N PRO A 39 -15.96 3.19 15.32
CA PRO A 39 -14.73 3.31 14.55
C PRO A 39 -14.37 4.79 14.34
N LYS A 40 -13.07 5.08 14.39
CA LYS A 40 -12.53 6.38 14.00
C LYS A 40 -11.90 6.24 12.63
N PHE A 41 -12.31 7.09 11.70
CA PHE A 41 -11.77 7.13 10.36
C PHE A 41 -11.14 8.47 10.05
N GLU A 42 -10.02 8.43 9.36
CA GLU A 42 -9.46 9.53 8.60
C GLU A 42 -9.41 9.13 7.14
N THR A 43 -10.01 9.93 6.27
CA THR A 43 -10.08 9.60 4.86
C THR A 43 -9.05 10.36 4.05
N VAL A 44 -8.52 9.68 3.04
CA VAL A 44 -7.61 10.23 2.03
C VAL A 44 -8.39 10.31 0.72
N ALA A 45 -8.34 11.47 0.04
CA ALA A 45 -8.80 11.58 -1.34
C ALA A 45 -7.64 11.29 -2.29
N GLU A 46 -6.70 12.22 -2.45
CA GLU A 46 -5.54 12.08 -3.33
C GLU A 46 -4.22 11.92 -2.55
N LYS A 47 -4.04 12.75 -1.54
CA LYS A 47 -2.83 12.79 -0.71
C LYS A 47 -3.16 13.10 0.74
N LYS A 48 -2.43 12.46 1.66
CA LYS A 48 -2.39 12.84 3.07
C LYS A 48 -0.95 12.78 3.57
N VAL A 49 -0.54 13.80 4.31
CA VAL A 49 0.76 13.83 4.99
C VAL A 49 0.56 13.58 6.48
N MET A 50 1.34 12.67 7.03
CA MET A 50 1.40 12.36 8.46
C MET A 50 2.81 12.57 8.95
N THR A 51 2.97 13.14 10.15
CA THR A 51 4.29 13.37 10.74
C THR A 51 4.23 13.37 12.27
N ASP A 52 5.31 12.92 12.89
CA ASP A 52 5.58 13.05 14.32
C ASP A 52 6.62 14.18 14.62
N GLY A 53 6.97 14.97 13.59
CA GLY A 53 8.02 15.99 13.64
C GLY A 53 9.39 15.50 13.16
N ASN A 54 9.72 14.23 13.30
CA ASN A 54 10.98 13.63 12.87
C ASN A 54 10.84 12.84 11.56
N GLN A 55 9.78 12.04 11.45
CA GLN A 55 9.45 11.27 10.28
C GLN A 55 8.24 11.84 9.56
N VAL A 56 8.25 11.67 8.24
CA VAL A 56 7.13 12.04 7.37
C VAL A 56 6.70 10.80 6.61
N ILE A 57 5.40 10.55 6.60
CA ILE A 57 4.77 9.54 5.76
C ILE A 57 3.76 10.26 4.87
N GLU A 58 3.87 10.07 3.59
CA GLU A 58 2.94 10.57 2.61
C GLU A 58 2.09 9.41 2.08
N LEU A 59 0.78 9.48 2.25
CA LEU A 59 -0.16 8.53 1.68
C LEU A 59 -0.67 9.09 0.36
N TYR A 60 -0.65 8.26 -0.68
CA TYR A 60 -1.14 8.63 -2.01
C TYR A 60 -2.15 7.62 -2.52
N HIS A 61 -3.17 8.13 -3.18
CA HIS A 61 -4.12 7.32 -3.92
C HIS A 61 -3.50 6.86 -5.26
N LEU A 62 -3.58 5.56 -5.54
CA LEU A 62 -3.24 5.01 -6.84
C LEU A 62 -4.41 5.19 -7.81
N GLN A 63 -4.19 5.89 -8.91
CA GLN A 63 -5.16 6.04 -9.99
C GLN A 63 -5.04 4.87 -10.97
N ASP A 64 -6.16 4.46 -11.54
CA ASP A 64 -6.24 3.38 -12.54
C ASP A 64 -5.58 2.08 -12.08
N PHE A 65 -5.64 1.79 -10.78
CA PHE A 65 -5.11 0.56 -10.21
C PHE A 65 -6.19 -0.52 -10.18
N GLY A 66 -6.20 -1.37 -11.18
CA GLY A 66 -7.28 -2.32 -11.44
C GLY A 66 -7.54 -3.39 -10.39
N HIS A 67 -6.75 -3.43 -9.29
CA HIS A 67 -6.97 -4.32 -8.15
C HIS A 67 -8.02 -3.77 -7.18
N ASN A 68 -7.95 -2.47 -6.86
CA ASN A 68 -8.89 -1.79 -5.96
C ASN A 68 -8.88 -0.28 -6.22
N ASP A 69 -10.05 0.32 -6.44
CA ASP A 69 -10.19 1.76 -6.73
C ASP A 69 -9.80 2.67 -5.55
N GLY A 70 -9.74 2.14 -4.34
CA GLY A 70 -9.37 2.87 -3.13
C GLY A 70 -8.00 2.49 -2.59
N MET A 71 -7.08 2.00 -3.43
CA MET A 71 -5.74 1.61 -3.00
C MET A 71 -4.89 2.82 -2.64
N LEU A 72 -4.23 2.72 -1.50
CA LEU A 72 -3.25 3.70 -1.03
C LEU A 72 -1.85 3.08 -1.00
N ILE A 73 -0.86 3.90 -1.33
CA ILE A 73 0.55 3.62 -1.05
C ILE A 73 1.06 4.57 0.01
N ALA A 74 2.08 4.14 0.76
CA ALA A 74 2.76 4.99 1.71
C ALA A 74 4.20 5.25 1.25
N TYR A 75 4.59 6.51 1.22
CA TYR A 75 5.93 6.94 0.82
C TYR A 75 6.63 7.66 1.97
N LEU A 76 7.87 7.27 2.24
CA LEU A 76 8.74 7.88 3.25
C LEU A 76 9.83 8.69 2.53
N PRO A 77 9.64 10.00 2.30
CA PRO A 77 10.50 10.79 1.41
C PRO A 77 11.95 10.87 1.87
N LYS A 78 12.21 10.99 3.18
CA LYS A 78 13.57 11.03 3.72
C LYS A 78 14.37 9.74 3.49
N LEU A 79 13.68 8.62 3.41
CA LEU A 79 14.27 7.29 3.25
C LEU A 79 14.16 6.77 1.81
N LYS A 80 13.43 7.47 0.94
CA LYS A 80 13.09 7.05 -0.43
C LYS A 80 12.44 5.66 -0.47
N ILE A 81 11.66 5.34 0.55
CA ILE A 81 10.99 4.04 0.69
C ILE A 81 9.54 4.17 0.29
N LEU A 82 9.10 3.29 -0.60
CA LEU A 82 7.71 3.07 -0.95
C LEU A 82 7.21 1.79 -0.28
N VAL A 83 6.09 1.88 0.43
CA VAL A 83 5.35 0.72 0.96
C VAL A 83 4.08 0.55 0.13
N GLU A 84 3.88 -0.64 -0.42
CA GLU A 84 2.76 -0.92 -1.31
C GLU A 84 2.19 -2.33 -1.09
N ALA A 85 1.01 -2.58 -1.62
CA ALA A 85 0.36 -3.88 -1.60
C ALA A 85 -0.10 -4.27 -3.00
N ASP A 86 0.27 -5.49 -3.42
CA ASP A 86 -0.19 -6.15 -4.66
C ASP A 86 0.20 -5.48 -6.00
N GLY A 87 0.88 -4.33 -5.96
CA GLY A 87 1.38 -3.66 -7.15
C GLY A 87 2.60 -4.34 -7.75
N PHE A 88 3.56 -4.70 -6.90
CA PHE A 88 4.76 -5.39 -7.32
C PHE A 88 5.07 -6.58 -6.41
N ASN A 89 5.00 -7.79 -6.98
CA ASN A 89 5.36 -9.03 -6.31
C ASN A 89 6.72 -9.50 -6.84
N PRO A 90 7.83 -9.17 -6.15
CA PRO A 90 9.16 -9.53 -6.61
C PRO A 90 9.41 -11.04 -6.49
N PRO A 91 10.31 -11.62 -7.33
CA PRO A 91 10.73 -13.01 -7.19
C PRO A 91 11.27 -13.29 -5.78
N PRO A 92 10.97 -14.47 -5.18
CA PRO A 92 11.26 -14.72 -3.77
C PRO A 92 12.75 -14.84 -3.46
N ASN A 93 13.55 -15.44 -4.36
CA ASN A 93 14.90 -15.91 -4.03
C ASN A 93 16.02 -15.00 -4.57
N GLN A 94 15.75 -14.20 -5.59
CA GLN A 94 16.76 -13.35 -6.23
C GLN A 94 16.12 -12.13 -6.87
N PRO A 95 16.88 -11.03 -7.04
CA PRO A 95 16.38 -9.86 -7.74
C PRO A 95 15.98 -10.16 -9.19
N LEU A 96 14.98 -9.44 -9.68
CA LEU A 96 14.60 -9.50 -11.08
C LEU A 96 15.65 -8.79 -11.92
N THR A 97 16.31 -9.53 -12.83
CA THR A 97 17.40 -9.02 -13.68
C THR A 97 17.00 -8.90 -15.14
N GLN A 98 15.85 -9.41 -15.53
CA GLN A 98 15.34 -9.37 -16.90
C GLN A 98 13.85 -9.07 -16.91
N LYS A 99 13.40 -8.36 -17.94
CA LYS A 99 11.98 -8.11 -18.16
C LYS A 99 11.22 -9.43 -18.33
N PRO A 100 10.12 -9.65 -17.61
CA PRO A 100 9.28 -10.82 -17.82
C PRO A 100 8.60 -10.78 -19.21
N ALA A 101 8.24 -11.94 -19.73
CA ALA A 101 7.54 -12.06 -21.01
C ALA A 101 6.18 -11.31 -20.99
N THR A 102 5.52 -11.29 -19.84
CA THR A 102 4.26 -10.56 -19.63
C THR A 102 4.40 -9.62 -18.44
N ILE A 103 4.06 -8.36 -18.65
CA ILE A 103 4.04 -7.35 -17.59
C ILE A 103 2.69 -7.46 -16.87
N SER A 104 2.73 -7.58 -15.54
CA SER A 104 1.52 -7.48 -14.73
C SER A 104 0.88 -6.10 -14.90
N PRO A 105 -0.43 -5.99 -15.15
CA PRO A 105 -1.12 -4.70 -15.23
C PRO A 105 -1.02 -3.90 -13.91
N TYR A 106 -0.97 -4.58 -12.76
CA TYR A 106 -0.79 -3.94 -11.47
C TYR A 106 0.62 -3.33 -11.34
N THR A 107 1.64 -4.05 -11.81
CA THR A 107 3.02 -3.55 -11.80
C THR A 107 3.20 -2.36 -12.73
N ALA A 108 2.59 -2.40 -13.91
CA ALA A 108 2.60 -1.27 -14.84
C ALA A 108 1.87 -0.04 -14.26
N SER A 109 0.72 -0.26 -13.61
CA SER A 109 -0.03 0.83 -12.97
C SER A 109 0.71 1.42 -11.76
N LEU A 110 1.34 0.60 -10.92
CA LEU A 110 2.16 1.08 -9.80
C LEU A 110 3.26 2.01 -10.30
N GLU A 111 4.00 1.57 -11.32
CA GLU A 111 5.10 2.36 -11.89
C GLU A 111 4.60 3.67 -12.52
N ALA A 112 3.50 3.64 -13.28
CA ALA A 112 2.89 4.83 -13.85
C ALA A 112 2.46 5.83 -12.77
N ASN A 113 1.96 5.37 -11.62
CA ASN A 113 1.63 6.22 -10.48
C ASN A 113 2.89 6.81 -9.81
N ILE A 114 3.98 6.05 -9.67
CA ILE A 114 5.26 6.57 -9.17
C ILE A 114 5.75 7.72 -10.05
N GLU A 115 5.71 7.56 -11.38
CA GLU A 115 6.05 8.62 -12.34
C GLU A 115 5.11 9.83 -12.24
N ARG A 116 3.79 9.60 -12.26
CA ARG A 116 2.76 10.65 -12.15
C ARG A 116 2.96 11.50 -10.91
N LEU A 117 3.27 10.85 -9.77
CA LEU A 117 3.47 11.48 -8.48
C LEU A 117 4.89 12.04 -8.32
N LYS A 118 5.81 11.76 -9.26
CA LYS A 118 7.23 12.17 -9.24
C LYS A 118 7.93 11.74 -7.95
N LEU A 119 7.67 10.50 -7.50
CA LEU A 119 8.28 9.96 -6.28
C LEU A 119 9.71 9.49 -6.58
N ASP A 120 10.66 9.94 -5.77
CA ASP A 120 12.06 9.49 -5.83
C ASP A 120 12.22 8.22 -4.98
N VAL A 121 11.83 7.08 -5.55
CA VAL A 121 11.84 5.78 -4.89
C VAL A 121 13.16 5.07 -5.12
N GLU A 122 13.82 4.66 -4.03
CA GLU A 122 15.01 3.81 -4.06
C GLU A 122 14.68 2.37 -3.67
N ARG A 123 13.84 2.19 -2.64
CA ARG A 123 13.47 0.90 -2.09
C ARG A 123 11.96 0.72 -2.03
N ILE A 124 11.51 -0.51 -2.32
CA ILE A 124 10.10 -0.90 -2.19
C ILE A 124 9.96 -1.89 -1.03
N ILE A 125 8.90 -1.74 -0.24
CA ILE A 125 8.46 -2.72 0.75
C ILE A 125 7.09 -3.22 0.31
N PRO A 126 7.04 -4.34 -0.44
CA PRO A 126 5.79 -4.94 -0.85
C PRO A 126 5.17 -5.72 0.33
N ILE A 127 3.85 -5.81 0.40
CA ILE A 127 3.18 -6.62 1.43
C ILE A 127 3.54 -8.10 1.31
N HIS A 128 3.71 -8.59 0.09
CA HIS A 128 4.22 -9.94 -0.21
C HIS A 128 5.74 -9.92 -0.29
N TYR A 129 6.36 -9.70 0.88
CA TYR A 129 7.81 -9.55 0.98
C TYR A 129 8.53 -10.87 0.62
N PRO A 130 9.63 -10.81 -0.15
CA PRO A 130 10.36 -12.02 -0.53
C PRO A 130 11.00 -12.72 0.67
N ALA A 131 11.22 -14.04 0.54
CA ALA A 131 11.85 -14.85 1.56
C ALA A 131 13.26 -14.34 1.93
N GLY A 132 13.67 -14.56 3.18
CA GLY A 132 15.00 -14.19 3.66
C GLY A 132 15.22 -12.68 3.82
N ASP A 133 14.16 -11.89 3.92
CA ASP A 133 14.22 -10.44 4.16
C ASP A 133 15.10 -9.68 3.14
N ARG A 134 15.21 -10.20 1.90
CA ARG A 134 16.00 -9.54 0.89
C ARG A 134 15.40 -8.17 0.53
N LYS A 135 16.25 -7.19 0.39
CA LYS A 135 15.83 -5.85 -0.02
C LYS A 135 15.29 -5.87 -1.46
N VAL A 136 14.15 -5.22 -1.67
CA VAL A 136 13.57 -5.00 -3.00
C VAL A 136 13.87 -3.56 -3.41
N MET A 137 14.58 -3.41 -4.53
CA MET A 137 14.97 -2.09 -5.05
C MET A 137 14.02 -1.65 -6.16
N ASN A 138 13.83 -0.36 -6.32
CA ASN A 138 13.02 0.20 -7.41
C ASN A 138 13.53 -0.22 -8.80
N ALA A 139 14.82 -0.49 -8.93
CA ALA A 139 15.41 -1.02 -10.16
C ALA A 139 14.76 -2.34 -10.61
N GLU A 140 14.28 -3.18 -9.68
CA GLU A 140 13.57 -4.41 -10.02
C GLU A 140 12.17 -4.11 -10.61
N LEU A 141 11.46 -3.12 -10.07
CA LEU A 141 10.19 -2.65 -10.63
C LEU A 141 10.40 -2.10 -12.05
N LEU A 142 11.42 -1.25 -12.23
CA LEU A 142 11.77 -0.72 -13.55
C LEU A 142 12.12 -1.83 -14.54
N THR A 143 12.85 -2.85 -14.10
CA THR A 143 13.14 -4.04 -14.92
C THR A 143 11.85 -4.78 -15.27
N ALA A 144 10.93 -4.95 -14.31
CA ALA A 144 9.66 -5.63 -14.52
C ALA A 144 8.79 -4.97 -15.59
N VAL A 145 8.82 -3.64 -15.69
CA VAL A 145 8.07 -2.89 -16.71
C VAL A 145 8.87 -2.61 -18.00
N GLY A 146 10.12 -3.07 -18.05
CA GLY A 146 10.99 -2.88 -19.23
C GLY A 146 11.62 -1.50 -19.35
N LYS A 147 11.74 -0.78 -18.24
CA LYS A 147 12.40 0.53 -18.12
C LYS A 147 13.78 0.43 -17.43
N GLY A 148 14.16 -0.75 -16.93
CA GLY A 148 15.47 -1.01 -16.36
C GLY A 148 16.53 -1.03 -17.45
N SER A 149 17.64 -0.31 -17.20
CA SER A 149 18.86 -0.32 -18.04
C SER A 149 19.69 -1.58 -17.77
#